data_bd10c01c8242b035347c19a1653a24e5
#
_entry.id   bd10c01c8242b035347c19a1653a24e5
#
_cell.length_a   1.000
_cell.length_b   1.000
_cell.length_c   1.000
_cell.angle_alpha   90.00
_cell.angle_beta   90.00
_cell.angle_gamma   90.00
#
_symmetry.space_group_name_H-M   'P 1'
#
loop_
_entity.id
_entity.type
_entity.pdbx_description
1 polymer ?
#
loop_
_entity_poly.entity_id
_entity_poly.type
_entity_poly.pdbx_seq_one_letter_code
_entity_poly.pdbx_strand_id
1 'polypeptide(L)'
;MATVVVNPPSSLQWSGNITDIIFFGVTDHINLRIDVDDVAVEQLLLYAYNGTAKLEELSDLVEQYMLDNSKYFSNVKIYEFADEDPSSTTLLCQFNVLFCSLTVATTPAAFSQDNFLSTAHVKQFHPGMREKLYFYDPDAGTQNYVAPTLRLQVGYMDGNTMRVATVDDASSLINDCIVFSLSDIMTLASVDNVVTITLTLGARQMLYYVSDFKADSVFMFRNAFNVEENLPLNCTTSVKQVGERTVAQIKRHTVLASVEHETDYEVETAPLSPDQVLLVEQLCESLETYIWFSVFKPITISSRTCEFSDERAKEVTAKFTWRYLDGRRAYKFEALPDDEIFTEEYDPNYD
;
A
#
# COMPACT_ATOMS: atom_id res chain seq x y z
N MET A 1 2.84 16.28 42.82
CA MET A 1 3.91 16.71 41.91
C MET A 1 3.34 16.55 40.49
N ALA A 2 3.57 17.46 39.58
CA ALA A 2 3.04 17.27 38.22
C ALA A 2 3.82 16.16 37.50
N THR A 3 3.12 15.32 36.77
CA THR A 3 3.74 14.28 35.94
C THR A 3 4.52 14.94 34.79
N VAL A 4 5.73 14.47 34.57
CA VAL A 4 6.62 15.00 33.54
C VAL A 4 7.06 13.85 32.61
N VAL A 5 6.97 14.07 31.29
CA VAL A 5 7.52 13.16 30.28
C VAL A 5 9.02 13.42 30.17
N VAL A 6 9.84 12.39 30.44
CA VAL A 6 11.29 12.54 30.48
C VAL A 6 11.92 12.45 29.11
N ASN A 7 11.38 11.58 28.25
CA ASN A 7 11.86 11.34 26.89
C ASN A 7 10.72 11.49 25.86
N PRO A 8 10.20 12.72 25.65
CA PRO A 8 9.12 12.91 24.70
C PRO A 8 9.56 12.44 23.31
N PRO A 9 8.71 11.76 22.56
CA PRO A 9 8.98 11.43 21.17
C PRO A 9 9.29 12.69 20.36
N SER A 10 10.08 12.58 19.29
CA SER A 10 10.24 13.68 18.34
C SER A 10 8.92 14.00 17.68
N SER A 11 8.78 15.21 17.13
CA SER A 11 7.51 15.69 16.53
C SER A 11 6.97 14.80 15.41
N LEU A 12 7.83 14.02 14.76
CA LEU A 12 7.48 13.03 13.75
C LEU A 12 8.29 11.75 13.96
N GLN A 13 7.63 10.60 14.02
CA GLN A 13 8.19 9.28 14.23
C GLN A 13 7.80 8.32 13.11
N TRP A 14 8.61 7.27 12.88
CA TRP A 14 8.14 6.07 12.18
C TRP A 14 7.26 5.24 13.12
N SER A 15 6.23 4.61 12.58
CA SER A 15 5.32 3.77 13.39
C SER A 15 6.05 2.64 14.13
N GLY A 16 6.97 1.94 13.48
CA GLY A 16 7.76 0.86 14.06
C GLY A 16 8.91 1.31 14.97
N ASN A 17 9.14 2.61 15.14
CA ASN A 17 10.26 3.15 15.90
C ASN A 17 9.82 4.09 17.05
N ILE A 18 8.58 4.02 17.50
CA ILE A 18 8.12 4.79 18.65
C ILE A 18 8.78 4.23 19.90
N THR A 19 9.64 5.04 20.52
CA THR A 19 10.35 4.62 21.73
C THR A 19 9.42 4.61 22.94
N ASP A 20 9.71 3.76 23.92
CA ASP A 20 9.01 3.75 25.21
C ASP A 20 8.99 5.13 25.84
N ILE A 21 7.84 5.52 26.40
CA ILE A 21 7.68 6.82 27.04
C ILE A 21 7.77 6.67 28.54
N ILE A 22 8.61 7.51 29.16
CA ILE A 22 8.87 7.48 30.60
C ILE A 22 8.24 8.70 31.26
N PHE A 23 7.42 8.44 32.27
CA PHE A 23 6.74 9.43 33.10
C PHE A 23 7.40 9.51 34.48
N PHE A 24 7.82 10.68 34.91
CA PHE A 24 8.42 10.94 36.19
C PHE A 24 7.48 11.75 37.08
N GLY A 25 7.59 11.57 38.41
CA GLY A 25 6.77 12.26 39.39
C GLY A 25 5.46 11.51 39.74
N VAL A 26 5.35 10.27 39.24
CA VAL A 26 4.21 9.38 39.52
C VAL A 26 4.39 8.77 40.94
N THR A 27 3.39 8.94 41.84
CA THR A 27 3.51 8.49 43.21
C THR A 27 3.21 7.00 43.35
N ASP A 28 2.11 6.53 42.81
CA ASP A 28 1.64 5.14 42.91
C ASP A 28 1.33 4.58 41.52
N HIS A 29 0.42 5.24 40.82
CA HIS A 29 0.02 4.88 39.46
C HIS A 29 -0.34 6.15 38.68
N ILE A 30 -0.47 5.98 37.35
CA ILE A 30 -0.97 7.00 36.41
C ILE A 30 -1.98 6.36 35.50
N ASN A 31 -3.12 7.03 35.30
CA ASN A 31 -4.10 6.67 34.28
C ASN A 31 -3.80 7.44 32.99
N LEU A 32 -3.63 6.70 31.91
CA LEU A 32 -3.36 7.26 30.61
C LEU A 32 -4.51 6.96 29.65
N ARG A 33 -4.85 7.95 28.83
CA ARG A 33 -5.65 7.78 27.62
C ARG A 33 -4.81 8.10 26.41
N ILE A 34 -4.82 7.18 25.46
CA ILE A 34 -4.11 7.32 24.20
C ILE A 34 -5.14 7.56 23.11
N ASP A 35 -5.04 8.72 22.48
CA ASP A 35 -5.86 9.09 21.34
C ASP A 35 -4.99 9.06 20.07
N VAL A 36 -5.52 8.45 19.01
CA VAL A 36 -4.92 8.50 17.67
C VAL A 36 -5.94 9.19 16.76
N ASP A 37 -5.56 10.29 16.12
CA ASP A 37 -6.44 11.14 15.30
C ASP A 37 -7.72 11.58 16.05
N ASP A 38 -7.57 11.95 17.31
CA ASP A 38 -8.65 12.35 18.21
C ASP A 38 -9.67 11.22 18.56
N VAL A 39 -9.34 9.98 18.25
CA VAL A 39 -10.11 8.79 18.66
C VAL A 39 -9.39 8.12 19.83
N ALA A 40 -10.09 7.93 20.94
CA ALA A 40 -9.55 7.18 22.08
C ALA A 40 -9.40 5.70 21.69
N VAL A 41 -8.16 5.24 21.59
CA VAL A 41 -7.83 3.85 21.18
C VAL A 41 -7.58 2.97 22.40
N GLU A 42 -7.00 3.53 23.47
CA GLU A 42 -6.63 2.74 24.64
C GLU A 42 -6.71 3.57 25.91
N GLN A 43 -7.01 2.91 27.03
CA GLN A 43 -6.92 3.47 28.39
C GLN A 43 -6.14 2.49 29.26
N LEU A 44 -5.09 2.98 29.91
CA LEU A 44 -4.12 2.17 30.63
C LEU A 44 -3.92 2.71 32.04
N LEU A 45 -3.77 1.80 32.99
CA LEU A 45 -3.30 2.08 34.32
C LEU A 45 -1.86 1.58 34.45
N LEU A 46 -0.91 2.49 34.61
CA LEU A 46 0.50 2.16 34.79
C LEU A 46 0.93 2.38 36.24
N TYR A 47 1.50 1.36 36.85
CA TYR A 47 2.06 1.45 38.21
C TYR A 47 3.46 2.04 38.19
N ALA A 48 3.73 2.92 39.15
CA ALA A 48 5.04 3.53 39.29
C ALA A 48 6.01 2.62 40.04
N TYR A 49 7.25 2.59 39.59
CA TYR A 49 8.35 2.05 40.32
C TYR A 49 9.41 3.14 40.56
N ASN A 50 9.72 3.42 41.83
CA ASN A 50 10.63 4.50 42.23
C ASN A 50 10.27 5.87 41.65
N GLY A 51 8.98 6.20 41.62
CA GLY A 51 8.48 7.49 41.11
C GLY A 51 8.44 7.61 39.59
N THR A 52 8.60 6.49 38.87
CA THR A 52 8.64 6.43 37.41
C THR A 52 7.64 5.38 36.90
N ALA A 53 6.86 5.73 35.91
CA ALA A 53 6.03 4.80 35.14
C ALA A 53 6.52 4.76 33.68
N LYS A 54 6.32 3.64 33.01
CA LYS A 54 6.77 3.41 31.64
C LYS A 54 5.62 2.92 30.76
N LEU A 55 5.43 3.56 29.63
CA LEU A 55 4.54 3.12 28.58
C LEU A 55 5.36 2.39 27.50
N GLU A 56 5.13 1.10 27.37
CA GLU A 56 5.75 0.20 26.41
C GLU A 56 4.76 -0.17 25.29
N GLU A 57 5.25 -0.73 24.21
CA GLU A 57 4.45 -1.30 23.11
C GLU A 57 3.52 -0.30 22.40
N LEU A 58 3.78 1.01 22.51
CA LEU A 58 2.98 2.03 21.86
C LEU A 58 3.04 1.93 20.32
N SER A 59 4.16 1.43 19.77
CA SER A 59 4.31 1.17 18.33
C SER A 59 3.23 0.23 17.82
N ASP A 60 3.06 -0.92 18.47
CA ASP A 60 2.13 -1.96 18.04
C ASP A 60 0.68 -1.46 18.04
N LEU A 61 0.31 -0.71 19.10
CA LEU A 61 -1.02 -0.11 19.19
C LEU A 61 -1.30 0.89 18.07
N VAL A 62 -0.33 1.77 17.79
CA VAL A 62 -0.46 2.80 16.76
C VAL A 62 -0.46 2.17 15.36
N GLU A 63 0.42 1.19 15.11
CA GLU A 63 0.46 0.47 13.83
C GLU A 63 -0.84 -0.26 13.55
N GLN A 64 -1.39 -0.98 14.53
CA GLN A 64 -2.67 -1.67 14.38
C GLN A 64 -3.80 -0.69 14.02
N TYR A 65 -3.89 0.44 14.73
CA TYR A 65 -4.86 1.47 14.40
C TYR A 65 -4.71 2.01 12.98
N MET A 66 -3.47 2.28 12.56
CA MET A 66 -3.19 2.82 11.22
C MET A 66 -3.51 1.80 10.12
N LEU A 67 -3.24 0.51 10.35
CA LEU A 67 -3.62 -0.57 9.41
C LEU A 67 -5.13 -0.71 9.30
N ASP A 68 -5.85 -0.81 10.43
CA ASP A 68 -7.30 -0.99 10.47
C ASP A 68 -8.06 0.17 9.80
N ASN A 69 -7.48 1.38 9.83
CA ASN A 69 -8.07 2.58 9.24
C ASN A 69 -7.43 2.99 7.90
N SER A 70 -6.55 2.15 7.32
CA SER A 70 -5.87 2.42 6.04
C SER A 70 -5.15 3.77 6.01
N LYS A 71 -4.49 4.16 7.10
CA LYS A 71 -3.81 5.45 7.25
C LYS A 71 -2.30 5.31 7.12
N TYR A 72 -1.68 6.23 6.40
CA TYR A 72 -0.22 6.35 6.31
C TYR A 72 0.36 7.42 7.26
N PHE A 73 -0.50 8.31 7.75
CA PHE A 73 -0.15 9.37 8.70
C PHE A 73 -1.21 9.47 9.78
N SER A 74 -0.78 9.66 11.04
CA SER A 74 -1.66 9.85 12.20
C SER A 74 -1.03 10.78 13.23
N ASN A 75 -1.88 11.42 14.02
CA ASN A 75 -1.49 12.22 15.18
C ASN A 75 -1.79 11.46 16.47
N VAL A 76 -0.80 11.30 17.34
CA VAL A 76 -0.91 10.61 18.62
C VAL A 76 -0.88 11.63 19.75
N LYS A 77 -1.83 11.51 20.66
CA LYS A 77 -1.94 12.33 21.88
C LYS A 77 -2.05 11.41 23.09
N ILE A 78 -1.30 11.71 24.12
CA ILE A 78 -1.33 10.96 25.40
C ILE A 78 -1.76 11.92 26.47
N TYR A 79 -2.82 11.53 27.18
CA TYR A 79 -3.43 12.28 28.23
C TYR A 79 -3.31 11.53 29.57
N GLU A 80 -3.11 12.28 30.64
CA GLU A 80 -3.34 11.82 32.00
C GLU A 80 -4.78 12.19 32.43
N PHE A 81 -5.43 11.30 33.13
CA PHE A 81 -6.74 11.59 33.76
C PHE A 81 -6.79 11.13 35.23
N ALA A 82 -7.64 11.76 36.03
CA ALA A 82 -7.79 11.41 37.43
C ALA A 82 -8.75 10.21 37.60
N ASP A 83 -8.50 9.36 38.60
CA ASP A 83 -9.39 8.23 38.96
C ASP A 83 -10.84 8.65 39.19
N GLU A 84 -11.02 9.81 39.80
CA GLU A 84 -12.35 10.32 40.23
C GLU A 84 -13.10 11.02 39.08
N ASP A 85 -12.39 11.48 38.04
CA ASP A 85 -12.99 12.21 36.91
C ASP A 85 -12.25 11.88 35.59
N PRO A 86 -12.65 10.81 34.89
CA PRO A 86 -12.06 10.43 33.60
C PRO A 86 -12.27 11.46 32.47
N SER A 87 -13.17 12.42 32.66
CA SER A 87 -13.44 13.50 31.71
C SER A 87 -12.41 14.64 31.81
N SER A 88 -11.79 14.80 32.97
CA SER A 88 -10.74 15.80 33.21
C SER A 88 -9.38 15.26 32.77
N THR A 89 -8.97 15.60 31.54
CA THR A 89 -7.74 15.13 30.97
C THR A 89 -6.68 16.22 30.84
N THR A 90 -5.41 15.88 31.10
CA THR A 90 -4.25 16.72 30.89
C THR A 90 -3.39 16.16 29.79
N LEU A 91 -3.14 16.92 28.73
CA LEU A 91 -2.25 16.49 27.65
C LEU A 91 -0.80 16.42 28.17
N LEU A 92 -0.21 15.24 28.10
CA LEU A 92 1.19 15.00 28.48
C LEU A 92 2.16 15.15 27.32
N CYS A 93 1.85 14.56 26.18
CA CYS A 93 2.63 14.72 24.96
C CYS A 93 1.78 14.50 23.71
N GLN A 94 2.28 15.03 22.60
CA GLN A 94 1.70 14.89 21.27
C GLN A 94 2.79 14.78 20.23
N PHE A 95 2.61 13.88 19.26
CA PHE A 95 3.53 13.71 18.14
C PHE A 95 2.80 13.12 16.94
N ASN A 96 3.42 13.24 15.77
CA ASN A 96 2.92 12.68 14.53
C ASN A 96 3.63 11.37 14.23
N VAL A 97 2.93 10.47 13.53
CA VAL A 97 3.44 9.17 13.11
C VAL A 97 3.25 8.99 11.62
N LEU A 98 4.30 8.60 10.94
CA LEU A 98 4.27 8.15 9.56
C LEU A 98 4.43 6.64 9.54
N PHE A 99 3.51 5.93 8.90
CA PHE A 99 3.54 4.47 8.85
C PHE A 99 4.73 3.97 8.03
N CYS A 100 5.44 2.99 8.56
CA CYS A 100 6.46 2.24 7.82
C CYS A 100 6.71 0.88 8.47
N SER A 101 6.41 -0.20 7.75
CA SER A 101 6.68 -1.58 8.18
C SER A 101 8.13 -2.02 7.97
N LEU A 102 8.96 -1.18 7.32
CA LEU A 102 10.36 -1.48 7.07
C LEU A 102 11.26 -0.77 8.09
N THR A 103 12.45 -1.31 8.30
CA THR A 103 13.49 -0.62 9.05
C THR A 103 14.15 0.44 8.18
N VAL A 104 13.87 1.70 8.45
CA VAL A 104 14.44 2.85 7.73
C VAL A 104 15.50 3.53 8.60
N ALA A 105 16.72 3.66 8.07
CA ALA A 105 17.85 4.26 8.80
C ALA A 105 17.74 5.77 8.98
N THR A 106 16.93 6.46 8.13
CA THR A 106 16.75 7.92 8.16
C THR A 106 15.52 8.30 8.98
N THR A 107 15.49 9.53 9.48
CA THR A 107 14.29 10.06 10.15
C THR A 107 13.14 10.22 9.15
N PRO A 108 11.86 10.14 9.59
CA PRO A 108 10.71 10.33 8.71
C PRO A 108 10.74 11.67 7.96
N ALA A 109 11.16 12.74 8.64
CA ALA A 109 11.26 14.06 8.03
C ALA A 109 12.30 14.12 6.89
N ALA A 110 13.51 13.55 7.11
CA ALA A 110 14.55 13.52 6.09
C ALA A 110 14.16 12.60 4.92
N PHE A 111 13.56 11.44 5.19
CA PHE A 111 13.06 10.56 4.15
C PHE A 111 12.02 11.27 3.27
N SER A 112 11.03 11.91 3.92
CA SER A 112 9.91 12.54 3.22
C SER A 112 10.30 13.77 2.41
N GLN A 113 11.42 14.42 2.72
CA GLN A 113 11.93 15.54 1.89
C GLN A 113 12.43 15.06 0.54
N ASP A 114 13.06 13.88 0.48
CA ASP A 114 13.77 13.39 -0.70
C ASP A 114 13.00 12.28 -1.43
N ASN A 115 11.99 11.65 -0.80
CA ASN A 115 11.32 10.48 -1.35
C ASN A 115 9.79 10.61 -1.36
N PHE A 116 9.17 9.97 -2.33
CA PHE A 116 7.76 9.60 -2.27
C PHE A 116 7.56 8.44 -1.29
N LEU A 117 6.31 8.17 -0.88
CA LEU A 117 5.96 7.03 -0.02
C LEU A 117 5.92 5.73 -0.86
N SER A 118 7.03 5.42 -1.47
CA SER A 118 7.28 4.21 -2.26
C SER A 118 8.73 3.78 -2.04
N THR A 119 8.99 2.48 -2.08
CA THR A 119 10.37 1.94 -2.04
C THR A 119 11.05 1.94 -3.40
N ALA A 120 10.26 2.12 -4.47
CA ALA A 120 10.77 2.19 -5.84
C ALA A 120 11.01 3.65 -6.26
N HIS A 121 12.07 3.88 -7.02
CA HIS A 121 12.34 5.14 -7.70
C HIS A 121 12.04 5.06 -9.20
N VAL A 122 11.95 3.83 -9.72
CA VAL A 122 11.66 3.54 -11.11
C VAL A 122 10.55 2.50 -11.19
N LYS A 123 9.48 2.85 -11.90
CA LYS A 123 8.31 1.98 -12.04
C LYS A 123 7.94 1.76 -13.51
N GLN A 124 7.28 0.66 -13.78
CA GLN A 124 6.57 0.49 -15.04
C GLN A 124 5.18 1.13 -14.94
N PHE A 125 4.70 1.70 -16.04
CA PHE A 125 3.38 2.30 -16.16
C PHE A 125 2.61 1.61 -17.29
N HIS A 126 1.44 1.08 -16.98
CA HIS A 126 0.56 0.49 -17.98
C HIS A 126 -0.44 1.54 -18.48
N PRO A 127 -0.64 1.72 -19.80
CA PRO A 127 -1.48 2.78 -20.36
C PRO A 127 -2.93 2.82 -19.84
N GLY A 128 -3.49 1.67 -19.50
CA GLY A 128 -4.86 1.56 -18.99
C GLY A 128 -5.03 1.84 -17.50
N MET A 129 -3.94 2.04 -16.74
CA MET A 129 -4.04 2.25 -15.31
C MET A 129 -4.11 3.74 -14.94
N ARG A 130 -4.60 4.00 -13.74
CA ARG A 130 -4.54 5.29 -13.07
C ARG A 130 -3.60 5.16 -11.87
N GLU A 131 -2.54 5.94 -11.88
CA GLU A 131 -1.52 5.90 -10.84
C GLU A 131 -1.86 6.87 -9.72
N LYS A 132 -1.52 6.48 -8.49
CA LYS A 132 -1.54 7.32 -7.30
C LYS A 132 -0.15 7.30 -6.70
N LEU A 133 0.48 8.47 -6.57
CA LEU A 133 1.79 8.61 -5.99
C LEU A 133 1.69 9.48 -4.73
N TYR A 134 1.92 8.87 -3.59
CA TYR A 134 1.78 9.50 -2.28
C TYR A 134 3.08 10.16 -1.83
N PHE A 135 2.93 11.25 -1.11
CA PHE A 135 4.03 11.96 -0.48
C PHE A 135 3.57 12.55 0.86
N TYR A 136 4.50 12.78 1.74
CA TYR A 136 4.28 13.53 2.97
C TYR A 136 5.19 14.76 2.96
N ASP A 137 4.65 15.91 3.34
CA ASP A 137 5.42 17.14 3.45
C ASP A 137 5.53 17.55 4.92
N PRO A 138 6.70 17.35 5.55
CA PRO A 138 6.89 17.62 6.97
C PRO A 138 6.81 19.12 7.30
N ASP A 139 6.97 20.00 6.32
CA ASP A 139 6.92 21.45 6.49
C ASP A 139 5.53 22.04 6.25
N ALA A 140 4.58 21.22 5.76
CA ALA A 140 3.20 21.65 5.55
C ALA A 140 2.59 22.21 6.85
N GLY A 141 2.02 23.42 6.76
CA GLY A 141 1.44 24.11 7.91
C GLY A 141 2.41 24.96 8.75
N THR A 142 3.71 24.97 8.41
CA THR A 142 4.65 25.89 9.05
C THR A 142 4.46 27.33 8.55
N GLN A 143 4.83 28.30 9.36
CA GLN A 143 4.79 29.70 8.96
C GLN A 143 5.78 29.95 7.81
N ASN A 144 5.30 30.54 6.72
CA ASN A 144 6.03 30.75 5.45
C ASN A 144 6.23 29.49 4.58
N TYR A 145 5.47 28.43 4.81
CA TYR A 145 5.47 27.27 3.92
C TYR A 145 5.07 27.65 2.49
N VAL A 146 5.88 27.22 1.54
CA VAL A 146 5.58 27.32 0.11
C VAL A 146 5.51 25.89 -0.44
N ALA A 147 4.33 25.50 -0.87
CA ALA A 147 4.15 24.16 -1.46
C ALA A 147 5.09 23.99 -2.68
N PRO A 148 5.82 22.87 -2.75
CA PRO A 148 6.67 22.59 -3.89
C PRO A 148 5.84 22.42 -5.16
N THR A 149 6.34 22.97 -6.28
CA THR A 149 5.69 22.83 -7.58
C THR A 149 5.99 21.45 -8.17
N LEU A 150 4.97 20.79 -8.67
CA LEU A 150 5.13 19.54 -9.41
C LEU A 150 5.59 19.81 -10.83
N ARG A 151 6.77 19.31 -11.17
CA ARG A 151 7.34 19.35 -12.52
C ARG A 151 7.16 18.01 -13.19
N LEU A 152 6.72 18.02 -14.45
CA LEU A 152 6.54 16.85 -15.29
C LEU A 152 7.48 16.91 -16.48
N GLN A 153 8.25 15.84 -16.72
CA GLN A 153 9.02 15.62 -17.94
C GLN A 153 8.51 14.37 -18.64
N VAL A 154 8.21 14.50 -19.92
CA VAL A 154 7.63 13.42 -20.72
C VAL A 154 8.56 13.12 -21.90
N GLY A 155 9.14 11.93 -21.89
CA GLY A 155 9.85 11.40 -23.07
C GLY A 155 8.85 10.75 -24.02
N TYR A 156 8.87 11.18 -25.28
CA TYR A 156 7.95 10.68 -26.32
C TYR A 156 8.64 10.45 -27.67
N MET A 157 8.03 9.64 -28.50
CA MET A 157 8.53 9.37 -29.85
C MET A 157 7.87 10.31 -30.86
N ASP A 158 8.70 11.12 -31.55
CA ASP A 158 8.31 11.91 -32.73
C ASP A 158 8.89 11.21 -33.98
N GLY A 159 8.08 10.38 -34.61
CA GLY A 159 8.55 9.43 -35.59
C GLY A 159 9.55 8.43 -34.97
N ASN A 160 10.79 8.43 -35.44
CA ASN A 160 11.87 7.58 -34.93
C ASN A 160 12.81 8.31 -33.95
N THR A 161 12.47 9.53 -33.52
CA THR A 161 13.33 10.34 -32.66
C THR A 161 12.69 10.49 -31.28
N MET A 162 13.44 10.15 -30.24
CA MET A 162 13.01 10.42 -28.87
C MET A 162 13.19 11.90 -28.55
N ARG A 163 12.14 12.53 -28.04
CA ARG A 163 12.12 13.92 -27.58
C ARG A 163 11.62 14.02 -26.15
N VAL A 164 11.85 15.15 -25.50
CA VAL A 164 11.38 15.44 -24.14
C VAL A 164 10.55 16.71 -24.14
N ALA A 165 9.34 16.63 -23.64
CA ALA A 165 8.51 17.77 -23.29
C ALA A 165 8.58 18.02 -21.78
N THR A 166 8.53 19.29 -21.36
CA THR A 166 8.56 19.66 -19.94
C THR A 166 7.36 20.55 -19.64
N VAL A 167 6.66 20.22 -18.56
CA VAL A 167 5.61 21.05 -17.95
C VAL A 167 6.14 21.48 -16.59
N ASP A 168 6.42 22.75 -16.41
CA ASP A 168 7.05 23.27 -15.18
C ASP A 168 6.06 23.35 -14.01
N ASP A 169 4.76 23.37 -14.29
CA ASP A 169 3.70 23.31 -13.28
C ASP A 169 2.61 22.32 -13.69
N ALA A 170 2.66 21.15 -13.10
CA ALA A 170 1.67 20.08 -13.23
C ALA A 170 0.83 19.93 -11.96
N SER A 171 0.70 20.99 -11.14
CA SER A 171 0.00 20.95 -9.85
C SER A 171 -1.48 20.56 -9.96
N SER A 172 -2.07 20.64 -11.16
CA SER A 172 -3.42 20.12 -11.42
C SER A 172 -3.57 18.61 -11.20
N LEU A 173 -2.47 17.86 -11.15
CA LEU A 173 -2.44 16.42 -10.82
C LEU A 173 -2.44 16.17 -9.31
N ILE A 174 -2.20 17.18 -8.48
CA ILE A 174 -2.13 17.05 -7.03
C ILE A 174 -3.53 17.24 -6.44
N ASN A 175 -3.94 16.24 -5.68
CA ASN A 175 -5.06 16.31 -4.74
C ASN A 175 -4.51 15.94 -3.36
N ASP A 176 -5.00 14.91 -2.69
CA ASP A 176 -4.38 14.35 -1.48
C ASP A 176 -3.06 13.60 -1.79
N CYS A 177 -2.90 13.17 -3.03
CA CYS A 177 -1.69 12.58 -3.62
C CYS A 177 -1.60 13.03 -5.09
N ILE A 178 -0.52 12.67 -5.78
CA ILE A 178 -0.42 12.89 -7.23
C ILE A 178 -1.20 11.77 -7.92
N VAL A 179 -2.20 12.15 -8.74
CA VAL A 179 -3.08 11.21 -9.44
C VAL A 179 -3.04 11.49 -10.93
N PHE A 180 -2.72 10.49 -11.74
CA PHE A 180 -2.67 10.65 -13.19
C PHE A 180 -2.95 9.35 -13.95
N SER A 181 -3.43 9.52 -15.17
CA SER A 181 -3.51 8.50 -16.22
C SER A 181 -2.59 8.91 -17.38
N LEU A 182 -2.35 8.01 -18.32
CA LEU A 182 -1.57 8.35 -19.52
C LEU A 182 -2.22 9.49 -20.32
N SER A 183 -3.57 9.51 -20.42
CA SER A 183 -4.29 10.58 -21.11
C SER A 183 -4.12 11.96 -20.45
N ASP A 184 -4.04 12.02 -19.13
CA ASP A 184 -3.78 13.27 -18.40
C ASP A 184 -2.37 13.81 -18.74
N ILE A 185 -1.36 12.91 -18.75
CA ILE A 185 0.02 13.26 -19.11
C ILE A 185 0.13 13.74 -20.56
N MET A 186 -0.47 13.01 -21.51
CA MET A 186 -0.48 13.37 -22.93
C MET A 186 -1.15 14.73 -23.16
N THR A 187 -2.26 14.99 -22.45
CA THR A 187 -2.98 16.26 -22.55
C THR A 187 -2.16 17.42 -22.00
N LEU A 188 -1.58 17.26 -20.80
CA LEU A 188 -0.78 18.31 -20.15
C LEU A 188 0.50 18.65 -20.93
N ALA A 189 1.19 17.64 -21.45
CA ALA A 189 2.42 17.84 -22.21
C ALA A 189 2.18 18.13 -23.69
N SER A 190 0.92 17.98 -24.18
CA SER A 190 0.54 18.10 -25.60
C SER A 190 1.36 17.20 -26.52
N VAL A 191 1.55 15.93 -26.13
CA VAL A 191 2.34 14.94 -26.85
C VAL A 191 1.61 13.61 -26.96
N ASP A 192 1.99 12.83 -28.00
CA ASP A 192 1.56 11.45 -28.19
C ASP A 192 2.76 10.50 -28.06
N ASN A 193 2.51 9.19 -28.09
CA ASN A 193 3.55 8.14 -28.08
C ASN A 193 4.55 8.27 -26.90
N VAL A 194 4.02 8.43 -25.69
CA VAL A 194 4.80 8.57 -24.46
C VAL A 194 5.55 7.28 -24.15
N VAL A 195 6.84 7.40 -23.83
CA VAL A 195 7.75 6.30 -23.48
C VAL A 195 8.18 6.39 -22.02
N THR A 196 8.42 7.60 -21.52
CA THR A 196 8.84 7.83 -20.14
C THR A 196 8.11 9.01 -19.53
N ILE A 197 7.84 8.91 -18.21
CA ILE A 197 7.25 9.98 -17.43
C ILE A 197 8.12 10.19 -16.19
N THR A 198 8.62 11.40 -15.99
CA THR A 198 9.37 11.75 -14.78
C THR A 198 8.58 12.82 -14.03
N LEU A 199 8.25 12.53 -12.79
CA LEU A 199 7.62 13.46 -11.85
C LEU A 199 8.66 13.95 -10.84
N THR A 200 8.74 15.26 -10.63
CA THR A 200 9.64 15.88 -9.66
C THR A 200 8.85 16.85 -8.78
N LEU A 201 8.87 16.63 -7.46
CA LEU A 201 8.22 17.47 -6.45
C LEU A 201 9.23 17.85 -5.37
N GLY A 202 9.79 19.06 -5.45
CA GLY A 202 10.96 19.44 -4.63
C GLY A 202 12.17 18.58 -4.99
N ALA A 203 12.73 17.86 -4.00
CA ALA A 203 13.83 16.91 -4.23
C ALA A 203 13.34 15.49 -4.61
N ARG A 204 12.06 15.20 -4.40
CA ARG A 204 11.46 13.89 -4.71
C ARG A 204 11.39 13.67 -6.22
N GLN A 205 11.78 12.49 -6.67
CA GLN A 205 11.71 12.11 -8.08
C GLN A 205 11.18 10.70 -8.27
N MET A 206 10.30 10.51 -9.26
CA MET A 206 9.80 9.21 -9.70
C MET A 206 9.85 9.11 -11.22
N LEU A 207 10.44 8.02 -11.72
CA LEU A 207 10.54 7.73 -13.14
C LEU A 207 9.62 6.56 -13.49
N TYR A 208 8.82 6.72 -14.53
CA TYR A 208 7.98 5.66 -15.10
C TYR A 208 8.41 5.33 -16.53
N TYR A 209 8.50 4.05 -16.83
CA TYR A 209 8.59 3.55 -18.20
C TYR A 209 7.21 3.07 -18.64
N VAL A 210 6.70 3.64 -19.73
CA VAL A 210 5.40 3.24 -20.27
C VAL A 210 5.57 1.91 -21.01
N SER A 211 4.83 0.90 -20.59
CA SER A 211 4.89 -0.46 -21.13
C SER A 211 3.54 -0.85 -21.72
N ASP A 212 3.57 -1.45 -22.89
CA ASP A 212 2.38 -2.01 -23.54
C ASP A 212 2.34 -3.53 -23.33
N PHE A 213 1.77 -3.95 -22.21
CA PHE A 213 1.52 -5.35 -21.89
C PHE A 213 0.08 -5.54 -21.38
N LYS A 214 -0.32 -6.79 -21.18
CA LYS A 214 -1.71 -7.10 -20.82
C LYS A 214 -2.15 -6.43 -19.55
N ALA A 215 -3.34 -5.86 -19.58
CA ALA A 215 -3.95 -5.16 -18.45
C ALA A 215 -4.24 -6.07 -17.23
N ASP A 216 -4.42 -7.37 -17.45
CA ASP A 216 -4.65 -8.37 -16.41
C ASP A 216 -3.40 -8.73 -15.58
N SER A 217 -2.29 -8.09 -15.89
CA SER A 217 -1.03 -8.22 -15.14
C SER A 217 -0.78 -7.03 -14.19
N VAL A 218 -1.78 -6.21 -13.89
CA VAL A 218 -1.64 -5.08 -12.96
C VAL A 218 -2.18 -5.48 -11.59
N PHE A 219 -1.31 -5.45 -10.60
CA PHE A 219 -1.66 -5.66 -9.20
C PHE A 219 -1.72 -4.31 -8.48
N MET A 220 -2.59 -4.18 -7.50
CA MET A 220 -2.63 -3.07 -6.55
C MET A 220 -2.57 -3.64 -5.14
N PHE A 221 -1.80 -3.01 -4.27
CA PHE A 221 -1.62 -3.47 -2.90
C PHE A 221 -1.29 -2.30 -1.97
N ARG A 222 -1.34 -2.54 -0.65
CA ARG A 222 -0.79 -1.61 0.34
C ARG A 222 0.70 -1.86 0.49
N ASN A 223 1.50 -0.84 0.19
CA ASN A 223 2.95 -0.93 0.31
C ASN A 223 3.44 -0.75 1.78
N ALA A 224 4.74 -0.75 1.97
CA ALA A 224 5.36 -0.61 3.28
C ALA A 224 5.03 0.70 4.03
N PHE A 225 4.49 1.70 3.35
CA PHE A 225 4.01 2.96 3.95
C PHE A 225 2.49 3.01 4.13
N ASN A 226 1.80 1.87 3.98
CA ASN A 226 0.34 1.74 4.04
C ASN A 226 -0.42 2.62 3.03
N VAL A 227 0.18 2.88 1.87
CA VAL A 227 -0.47 3.57 0.75
C VAL A 227 -0.70 2.63 -0.43
N GLU A 228 -1.67 2.99 -1.28
CA GLU A 228 -1.94 2.22 -2.49
C GLU A 228 -0.75 2.29 -3.46
N GLU A 229 -0.30 1.14 -3.93
CA GLU A 229 0.79 0.97 -4.88
C GLU A 229 0.32 0.12 -6.05
N ASN A 230 0.56 0.59 -7.28
CA ASN A 230 0.27 -0.18 -8.49
C ASN A 230 1.53 -0.86 -9.01
N LEU A 231 1.42 -2.14 -9.34
CA LEU A 231 2.52 -2.95 -9.86
C LEU A 231 2.08 -3.67 -11.14
N PRO A 232 2.30 -3.06 -12.30
CA PRO A 232 2.18 -3.77 -13.55
C PRO A 232 3.35 -4.75 -13.72
N LEU A 233 3.05 -6.01 -13.98
CA LEU A 233 4.04 -7.07 -14.18
C LEU A 233 3.90 -7.67 -15.56
N ASN A 234 5.01 -7.82 -16.25
CA ASN A 234 5.11 -8.71 -17.39
C ASN A 234 5.26 -10.15 -16.85
N CYS A 235 4.23 -10.95 -16.99
CA CYS A 235 4.19 -12.28 -16.41
C CYS A 235 3.33 -13.25 -17.23
N THR A 236 3.55 -14.53 -17.01
CA THR A 236 2.66 -15.60 -17.46
C THR A 236 1.85 -16.08 -16.26
N THR A 237 0.56 -16.32 -16.48
CA THR A 237 -0.34 -16.83 -15.45
C THR A 237 -0.88 -18.18 -15.87
N SER A 238 -0.62 -19.21 -15.09
CA SER A 238 -1.22 -20.54 -15.25
C SER A 238 -2.33 -20.74 -14.24
N VAL A 239 -3.40 -21.46 -14.63
CA VAL A 239 -4.57 -21.70 -13.79
C VAL A 239 -4.57 -23.15 -13.35
N LYS A 240 -4.54 -23.37 -12.04
CA LYS A 240 -4.61 -24.68 -11.43
C LYS A 240 -5.92 -24.84 -10.67
N GLN A 241 -6.71 -25.80 -11.06
CA GLN A 241 -7.92 -26.16 -10.33
C GLN A 241 -7.61 -27.29 -9.35
N VAL A 242 -7.81 -27.01 -8.07
CA VAL A 242 -7.73 -28.01 -7.02
C VAL A 242 -9.17 -28.30 -6.58
N GLY A 243 -9.60 -29.54 -6.73
CA GLY A 243 -10.94 -29.97 -6.32
C GLY A 243 -10.83 -31.09 -5.32
N GLU A 244 -11.35 -30.90 -4.10
CA GLU A 244 -11.57 -31.96 -3.15
C GLU A 244 -12.99 -32.50 -3.29
N ARG A 245 -13.11 -33.81 -3.45
CA ARG A 245 -14.40 -34.48 -3.52
C ARG A 245 -14.60 -35.30 -2.26
N THR A 246 -15.58 -34.91 -1.47
CA THR A 246 -15.98 -35.68 -0.32
C THR A 246 -17.10 -36.65 -0.74
N VAL A 247 -16.86 -37.93 -0.54
CA VAL A 247 -17.85 -38.97 -0.83
C VAL A 247 -18.45 -39.52 0.47
N ALA A 248 -19.74 -39.64 0.52
CA ALA A 248 -20.45 -40.28 1.62
C ALA A 248 -20.97 -41.66 1.17
N GLN A 249 -20.91 -42.66 2.06
CA GLN A 249 -21.47 -43.98 1.81
C GLN A 249 -22.84 -44.09 2.50
N ILE A 250 -23.90 -44.12 1.68
CA ILE A 250 -25.27 -44.27 2.18
C ILE A 250 -25.76 -45.64 1.79
N LYS A 251 -25.94 -46.51 2.79
CA LYS A 251 -26.34 -47.91 2.67
C LYS A 251 -25.42 -48.72 1.74
N ARG A 252 -25.32 -48.88 0.65
CA ARG A 252 -24.38 -49.58 -0.26
C ARG A 252 -24.01 -48.72 -1.49
N HIS A 253 -24.42 -47.45 -1.46
CA HIS A 253 -24.14 -46.53 -2.56
C HIS A 253 -23.17 -45.46 -2.10
N THR A 254 -22.17 -45.18 -2.91
CA THR A 254 -21.27 -44.06 -2.74
C THR A 254 -21.91 -42.84 -3.41
N VAL A 255 -22.14 -41.79 -2.64
CA VAL A 255 -22.75 -40.55 -3.12
C VAL A 255 -21.74 -39.45 -2.94
N LEU A 256 -21.63 -38.54 -3.92
CA LEU A 256 -20.84 -37.36 -3.80
C LEU A 256 -21.51 -36.41 -2.79
N ALA A 257 -20.84 -36.14 -1.67
CA ALA A 257 -21.39 -35.32 -0.58
C ALA A 257 -21.10 -33.84 -0.76
N SER A 258 -19.88 -33.51 -1.19
CA SER A 258 -19.49 -32.14 -1.53
C SER A 258 -18.36 -32.13 -2.57
N VAL A 259 -18.31 -31.06 -3.30
CA VAL A 259 -17.19 -30.75 -4.20
C VAL A 259 -16.74 -29.32 -3.86
N GLU A 260 -15.55 -29.20 -3.31
CA GLU A 260 -14.91 -27.90 -3.10
C GLU A 260 -13.95 -27.67 -4.25
N HIS A 261 -14.14 -26.58 -4.95
CA HIS A 261 -13.27 -26.15 -6.04
C HIS A 261 -12.52 -24.89 -5.63
N GLU A 262 -11.21 -25.00 -5.55
CA GLU A 262 -10.33 -23.85 -5.42
C GLU A 262 -9.62 -23.63 -6.75
N THR A 263 -9.46 -22.39 -7.13
CA THR A 263 -8.73 -22.01 -8.34
C THR A 263 -7.53 -21.19 -7.94
N ASP A 264 -6.35 -21.74 -8.15
CA ASP A 264 -5.08 -21.09 -7.96
C ASP A 264 -4.59 -20.50 -9.28
N TYR A 265 -4.04 -19.29 -9.20
CA TYR A 265 -3.40 -18.59 -10.30
C TYR A 265 -1.91 -18.50 -9.99
N GLU A 266 -1.12 -19.33 -10.66
CA GLU A 266 0.34 -19.35 -10.52
C GLU A 266 0.93 -18.34 -11.49
N VAL A 267 1.68 -17.37 -10.98
CA VAL A 267 2.34 -16.31 -11.74
C VAL A 267 3.83 -16.61 -11.82
N GLU A 268 4.39 -16.48 -13.02
CA GLU A 268 5.82 -16.46 -13.26
C GLU A 268 6.16 -15.17 -14.01
N THR A 269 7.00 -14.31 -13.38
CA THR A 269 7.34 -13.01 -13.96
C THR A 269 8.45 -13.14 -15.02
N ALA A 270 8.46 -12.22 -15.98
CA ALA A 270 9.66 -11.90 -16.75
C ALA A 270 10.75 -11.35 -15.79
N PRO A 271 12.00 -11.20 -16.26
CA PRO A 271 13.07 -10.59 -15.47
C PRO A 271 12.64 -9.24 -14.85
N LEU A 272 12.89 -9.10 -13.56
CA LEU A 272 12.52 -7.95 -12.75
C LEU A 272 13.72 -7.01 -12.56
N SER A 273 13.46 -5.72 -12.54
CA SER A 273 14.42 -4.73 -12.04
C SER A 273 14.53 -4.81 -10.50
N PRO A 274 15.62 -4.28 -9.89
CA PRO A 274 15.74 -4.25 -8.42
C PRO A 274 14.55 -3.60 -7.72
N ASP A 275 14.02 -2.50 -8.26
CA ASP A 275 12.85 -1.81 -7.70
C ASP A 275 11.59 -2.68 -7.80
N GLN A 276 11.42 -3.43 -8.89
CA GLN A 276 10.30 -4.36 -9.05
C GLN A 276 10.39 -5.54 -8.09
N VAL A 277 11.59 -6.04 -7.77
CA VAL A 277 11.78 -7.11 -6.78
C VAL A 277 11.23 -6.66 -5.43
N LEU A 278 11.61 -5.47 -4.97
CA LEU A 278 11.12 -4.89 -3.70
C LEU A 278 9.60 -4.72 -3.70
N LEU A 279 9.02 -4.30 -4.81
CA LEU A 279 7.56 -4.16 -4.93
C LEU A 279 6.83 -5.51 -4.94
N VAL A 280 7.41 -6.56 -5.54
CA VAL A 280 6.84 -7.92 -5.51
C VAL A 280 6.94 -8.52 -4.10
N GLU A 281 8.02 -8.28 -3.37
CA GLU A 281 8.14 -8.67 -1.95
C GLU A 281 7.01 -8.05 -1.13
N GLN A 282 6.80 -6.75 -1.24
CA GLN A 282 5.74 -6.04 -0.53
C GLN A 282 4.33 -6.47 -0.98
N LEU A 283 4.13 -6.75 -2.28
CA LEU A 283 2.90 -7.33 -2.78
C LEU A 283 2.58 -8.67 -2.08
N CYS A 284 3.58 -9.53 -1.89
CA CYS A 284 3.41 -10.83 -1.26
C CYS A 284 3.17 -10.73 0.27
N GLU A 285 3.62 -9.68 0.92
CA GLU A 285 3.45 -9.42 2.35
C GLU A 285 2.18 -8.61 2.67
N SER A 286 1.62 -7.94 1.67
CA SER A 286 0.47 -7.04 1.87
C SER A 286 -0.78 -7.80 2.27
N LEU A 287 -1.51 -7.24 3.26
CA LEU A 287 -2.80 -7.75 3.72
C LEU A 287 -3.94 -7.39 2.76
N GLU A 288 -3.79 -6.31 2.01
CA GLU A 288 -4.78 -5.83 1.05
C GLU A 288 -4.20 -5.88 -0.37
N THR A 289 -4.62 -6.86 -1.15
CA THR A 289 -4.15 -7.07 -2.52
C THR A 289 -5.31 -7.18 -3.49
N TYR A 290 -5.11 -6.63 -4.67
CA TYR A 290 -6.10 -6.59 -5.73
C TYR A 290 -5.43 -6.86 -7.08
N ILE A 291 -6.19 -7.43 -8.00
CA ILE A 291 -5.81 -7.54 -9.42
C ILE A 291 -6.74 -6.70 -10.28
N TRP A 292 -6.20 -6.01 -11.28
CA TRP A 292 -6.99 -5.20 -12.19
C TRP A 292 -7.56 -6.02 -13.33
N PHE A 293 -8.88 -5.86 -13.44
CA PHE A 293 -9.67 -6.39 -14.57
C PHE A 293 -10.51 -5.30 -15.14
N SER A 294 -10.96 -4.63 -15.70
CA SER A 294 -11.81 -3.44 -15.85
C SER A 294 -12.14 -2.74 -14.51
N VAL A 295 -12.09 -3.48 -13.40
CA VAL A 295 -12.14 -2.99 -12.00
C VAL A 295 -11.17 -3.80 -11.16
N PHE A 296 -10.66 -3.23 -10.06
CA PHE A 296 -9.84 -3.97 -9.10
C PHE A 296 -10.68 -5.00 -8.35
N LYS A 297 -10.21 -6.23 -8.32
CA LYS A 297 -10.80 -7.33 -7.61
C LYS A 297 -9.91 -7.80 -6.47
N PRO A 298 -10.46 -7.98 -5.26
CA PRO A 298 -9.68 -8.44 -4.12
C PRO A 298 -9.17 -9.87 -4.34
N ILE A 299 -7.91 -10.07 -4.03
CA ILE A 299 -7.22 -11.35 -4.09
C ILE A 299 -6.46 -11.61 -2.80
N THR A 300 -6.06 -12.84 -2.58
CA THR A 300 -5.08 -13.20 -1.55
C THR A 300 -3.90 -13.88 -2.21
N ILE A 301 -2.70 -13.57 -1.74
CA ILE A 301 -1.46 -14.20 -2.20
C ILE A 301 -1.06 -15.27 -1.19
N SER A 302 -0.76 -16.44 -1.70
CA SER A 302 -0.24 -17.53 -0.88
C SER A 302 1.22 -17.24 -0.54
N SER A 303 1.49 -16.61 0.61
CA SER A 303 2.80 -16.17 1.07
C SER A 303 3.87 -17.27 1.15
N ARG A 304 3.47 -18.56 1.10
CA ARG A 304 4.38 -19.69 1.14
C ARG A 304 5.07 -20.01 -0.19
N THR A 305 4.71 -19.33 -1.26
CA THR A 305 5.17 -19.65 -2.62
C THR A 305 5.77 -18.45 -3.36
N CYS A 306 6.13 -17.36 -2.67
CA CYS A 306 6.91 -16.30 -3.31
C CYS A 306 8.37 -16.74 -3.38
N GLU A 307 8.78 -17.20 -4.55
CA GLU A 307 10.13 -17.68 -4.81
C GLU A 307 10.83 -16.72 -5.78
N PHE A 308 12.00 -16.26 -5.39
CA PHE A 308 12.88 -15.52 -6.29
C PHE A 308 13.96 -16.44 -6.82
N SER A 309 14.33 -16.28 -8.09
CA SER A 309 15.52 -16.93 -8.63
C SER A 309 16.76 -16.41 -7.89
N ASP A 310 17.81 -17.25 -7.83
CA ASP A 310 19.06 -16.93 -7.12
C ASP A 310 19.53 -15.50 -7.42
N GLU A 311 19.81 -14.70 -6.38
CA GLU A 311 20.36 -13.34 -6.46
C GLU A 311 21.62 -13.20 -7.31
N ARG A 312 22.33 -14.31 -7.56
CA ARG A 312 23.50 -14.40 -8.43
C ARG A 312 23.14 -14.61 -9.91
N ALA A 313 21.87 -14.87 -10.20
CA ALA A 313 21.41 -14.94 -11.58
C ALA A 313 21.51 -13.54 -12.21
N LYS A 314 21.85 -13.48 -13.50
CA LYS A 314 21.84 -12.21 -14.23
C LYS A 314 20.45 -11.57 -14.31
N GLU A 315 19.42 -12.37 -14.15
CA GLU A 315 18.01 -12.00 -14.29
C GLU A 315 17.24 -12.62 -13.11
N VAL A 316 16.64 -11.78 -12.31
CA VAL A 316 15.80 -12.19 -11.18
C VAL A 316 14.36 -12.33 -11.68
N THR A 317 13.75 -13.48 -11.44
CA THR A 317 12.32 -13.73 -11.71
C THR A 317 11.63 -14.08 -10.39
N ALA A 318 10.34 -13.81 -10.29
CA ALA A 318 9.52 -14.17 -9.15
C ALA A 318 8.42 -15.16 -9.56
N LYS A 319 8.09 -16.06 -8.63
CA LYS A 319 6.95 -16.97 -8.74
C LYS A 319 6.10 -16.83 -7.50
N PHE A 320 4.80 -16.63 -7.68
CA PHE A 320 3.84 -16.58 -6.58
C PHE A 320 2.48 -17.07 -7.05
N THR A 321 1.62 -17.42 -6.09
CA THR A 321 0.27 -17.91 -6.35
C THR A 321 -0.74 -17.00 -5.68
N TRP A 322 -1.82 -16.69 -6.38
CA TRP A 322 -2.92 -15.91 -5.82
C TRP A 322 -4.28 -16.55 -6.08
N ARG A 323 -5.30 -16.15 -5.32
CA ARG A 323 -6.71 -16.57 -5.42
C ARG A 323 -7.63 -15.39 -5.28
N TYR A 324 -8.82 -15.45 -5.87
CA TYR A 324 -9.88 -14.51 -5.55
C TYR A 324 -10.39 -14.71 -4.13
N LEU A 325 -10.58 -13.62 -3.37
CA LEU A 325 -11.13 -13.69 -2.01
C LEU A 325 -12.59 -14.15 -1.99
N ASP A 326 -13.36 -13.81 -3.01
CA ASP A 326 -14.78 -14.18 -3.11
C ASP A 326 -15.00 -15.56 -3.76
N GLY A 327 -13.95 -16.29 -4.08
CA GLY A 327 -13.98 -17.60 -4.74
C GLY A 327 -14.59 -17.57 -6.15
N ARG A 328 -15.00 -16.40 -6.65
CA ARG A 328 -15.67 -16.27 -7.95
C ARG A 328 -14.67 -15.84 -9.01
N ARG A 329 -14.64 -16.58 -10.11
CA ARG A 329 -13.89 -16.17 -11.30
C ARG A 329 -14.44 -14.85 -11.85
N ALA A 330 -13.54 -13.90 -12.13
CA ALA A 330 -13.91 -12.79 -13.00
C ALA A 330 -13.87 -13.28 -14.46
N TYR A 331 -14.99 -13.24 -15.15
CA TYR A 331 -15.03 -13.41 -16.59
C TYR A 331 -15.04 -12.03 -17.24
N LYS A 332 -14.10 -11.81 -18.15
CA LYS A 332 -14.15 -10.68 -19.06
C LYS A 332 -15.01 -11.16 -20.25
N PHE A 333 -16.21 -10.65 -20.34
CA PHE A 333 -16.97 -10.76 -21.58
C PHE A 333 -16.35 -9.78 -22.57
N GLU A 334 -15.47 -10.26 -23.43
CA GLU A 334 -15.23 -9.52 -24.67
C GLU A 334 -16.54 -9.58 -25.44
N ALA A 335 -17.10 -8.40 -25.78
CA ALA A 335 -18.19 -8.35 -26.72
C ALA A 335 -17.70 -9.04 -28.00
N LEU A 336 -18.27 -10.20 -28.29
CA LEU A 336 -18.04 -10.83 -29.58
C LEU A 336 -18.42 -9.80 -30.65
N PRO A 337 -17.66 -9.66 -31.74
CA PRO A 337 -18.09 -8.85 -32.86
C PRO A 337 -19.50 -9.29 -33.25
N ASP A 338 -20.35 -8.31 -33.58
CA ASP A 338 -21.80 -8.43 -33.80
C ASP A 338 -22.23 -9.50 -34.82
N ASP A 339 -21.35 -10.25 -35.37
CA ASP A 339 -21.58 -11.20 -36.44
C ASP A 339 -21.17 -12.62 -36.04
N GLU A 340 -21.59 -13.24 -35.04
CA GLU A 340 -21.66 -14.72 -35.07
C GLU A 340 -22.08 -15.34 -33.73
N ILE A 341 -23.34 -15.81 -33.74
CA ILE A 341 -23.78 -17.12 -33.26
C ILE A 341 -23.59 -17.39 -31.74
N PHE A 342 -24.48 -16.87 -30.93
CA PHE A 342 -25.11 -17.69 -29.92
C PHE A 342 -26.65 -17.66 -30.16
N THR A 343 -27.10 -18.51 -31.07
CA THR A 343 -28.48 -18.95 -31.09
C THR A 343 -28.72 -19.81 -29.83
N GLU A 344 -29.51 -19.31 -28.92
CA GLU A 344 -30.55 -19.94 -28.09
C GLU A 344 -30.40 -21.41 -27.64
N GLU A 345 -29.24 -21.94 -27.30
CA GLU A 345 -29.14 -23.25 -26.68
C GLU A 345 -28.17 -23.33 -25.48
N TYR A 346 -28.20 -22.32 -24.63
CA TYR A 346 -27.64 -22.47 -23.30
C TYR A 346 -28.80 -22.54 -22.30
N ASP A 347 -29.26 -23.77 -22.01
CA ASP A 347 -30.20 -24.03 -20.92
C ASP A 347 -29.44 -23.91 -19.56
N PRO A 348 -29.75 -22.85 -18.74
CA PRO A 348 -29.10 -22.66 -17.44
C PRO A 348 -29.54 -23.71 -16.40
N ASN A 349 -30.32 -24.73 -16.75
CA ASN A 349 -30.85 -25.74 -15.83
C ASN A 349 -30.21 -27.11 -15.99
N TYR A 350 -29.08 -27.26 -16.67
CA TYR A 350 -28.35 -28.50 -16.61
C TYR A 350 -27.43 -28.48 -15.38
N ASP A 351 -27.92 -29.17 -14.31
CA ASP A 351 -27.20 -29.53 -13.10
C ASP A 351 -25.89 -30.33 -13.36
#